data_2b05e8998e653203d9721ec8ea024bbb
#
_entry.id   2b05e8998e653203d9721ec8ea024bbb
#
_cell.length_a   1.000
_cell.length_b   1.000
_cell.length_c   1.000
_cell.angle_alpha   90.00
_cell.angle_beta   90.00
_cell.angle_gamma   90.00
#
_symmetry.space_group_name_H-M   'P 1'
#
loop_
_entity.id
_entity.type
_entity.pdbx_description
1 polymer ?
#
loop_
_entity_poly.entity_id
_entity_poly.type
_entity_poly.pdbx_seq_one_letter_code
_entity_poly.pdbx_strand_id
1 'polypeptide(L)'
;MKSMVIGGIILIIALMAGTYFVAGDAFNSDDYINTLTFLGAAAILTISTFVVLKYINQMKNDTASGELADENWDGIGEYKNPVPTGWAIIYVGAIIWMFWYFTMGYPINGFSQIGQWNEETNEYNAKFKEKWTNPNEQTLNAMGQSIFLVQCAPCHGVDAEGIAGKAQDLTKRISKEQVEYVIRNGANHLTEAYPGGMPPMMLSEDADIKEVSAYVANGFKGEQPAAYATCAACHGDNGEGMPMVGPNIKSYDDSLVTAVLKQGKKGLLGHMPSFNERLNETQEKALASYIRSLGDK
;
A
#
# COMPACT_ATOMS: atom_id res chain seq x y z
N MET A 1 -18.36 -36.88 39.27
CA MET A 1 -17.02 -36.55 38.75
C MET A 1 -16.48 -37.51 37.69
N LYS A 2 -16.33 -38.84 37.96
CA LYS A 2 -15.79 -39.79 36.96
C LYS A 2 -16.53 -39.75 35.61
N SER A 3 -17.85 -39.69 35.59
CA SER A 3 -18.64 -39.57 34.35
C SER A 3 -18.39 -38.28 33.57
N MET A 4 -18.16 -37.17 34.27
CA MET A 4 -17.82 -35.88 33.59
C MET A 4 -16.42 -35.90 32.98
N VAL A 5 -15.45 -36.53 33.65
CA VAL A 5 -14.10 -36.72 33.10
C VAL A 5 -14.16 -37.57 31.82
N ILE A 6 -14.88 -38.70 31.89
CA ILE A 6 -15.06 -39.60 30.74
C ILE A 6 -15.78 -38.85 29.59
N GLY A 7 -16.84 -38.10 29.90
CA GLY A 7 -17.54 -37.28 28.92
C GLY A 7 -16.64 -36.22 28.25
N GLY A 8 -15.80 -35.56 29.04
CA GLY A 8 -14.83 -34.60 28.53
C GLY A 8 -13.79 -35.24 27.57
N ILE A 9 -13.26 -36.39 27.94
CA ILE A 9 -12.33 -37.16 27.11
C ILE A 9 -12.99 -37.58 25.78
N ILE A 10 -14.22 -38.11 25.86
CA ILE A 10 -14.96 -38.52 24.67
C ILE A 10 -15.21 -37.31 23.76
N LEU A 11 -15.57 -36.14 24.31
CA LEU A 11 -15.78 -34.92 23.53
C LEU A 11 -14.49 -34.45 22.81
N ILE A 12 -13.35 -34.46 23.51
CA ILE A 12 -12.07 -34.11 22.94
C ILE A 12 -11.74 -35.04 21.77
N ILE A 13 -11.84 -36.36 21.98
CA ILE A 13 -11.56 -37.35 20.95
C ILE A 13 -12.49 -37.16 19.74
N ALA A 14 -13.78 -36.93 19.97
CA ALA A 14 -14.75 -36.73 18.89
C ALA A 14 -14.46 -35.47 18.08
N LEU A 15 -14.14 -34.37 18.75
CA LEU A 15 -13.80 -33.11 18.07
C LEU A 15 -12.50 -33.24 17.26
N MET A 16 -11.45 -33.84 17.83
CA MET A 16 -10.18 -34.04 17.14
C MET A 16 -10.31 -35.00 15.96
N ALA A 17 -11.02 -36.14 16.15
CA ALA A 17 -11.29 -37.08 15.06
C ALA A 17 -12.14 -36.46 13.95
N GLY A 18 -13.19 -35.69 14.31
CA GLY A 18 -14.00 -34.95 13.33
C GLY A 18 -13.21 -33.94 12.54
N THR A 19 -12.35 -33.17 13.20
CA THR A 19 -11.44 -32.22 12.51
C THR A 19 -10.48 -32.93 11.56
N TYR A 20 -9.85 -34.01 12.00
CA TYR A 20 -8.96 -34.78 11.16
C TYR A 20 -9.70 -35.40 9.95
N PHE A 21 -10.92 -35.88 10.14
CA PHE A 21 -11.72 -36.44 9.06
C PHE A 21 -12.11 -35.42 8.00
N VAL A 22 -12.42 -34.18 8.42
CA VAL A 22 -12.85 -33.10 7.51
C VAL A 22 -11.66 -32.41 6.84
N ALA A 23 -10.55 -32.23 7.54
CA ALA A 23 -9.40 -31.47 7.10
C ALA A 23 -8.12 -32.31 6.92
N GLY A 24 -8.28 -33.63 6.70
CA GLY A 24 -7.14 -34.57 6.61
C GLY A 24 -6.12 -34.20 5.54
N ASP A 25 -6.57 -33.66 4.42
CA ASP A 25 -5.71 -33.23 3.31
C ASP A 25 -4.80 -32.03 3.66
N ALA A 26 -5.14 -31.30 4.74
CA ALA A 26 -4.32 -30.18 5.21
C ALA A 26 -3.10 -30.64 6.04
N PHE A 27 -3.05 -31.92 6.45
CA PHE A 27 -1.97 -32.50 7.25
C PHE A 27 -0.98 -33.21 6.35
N ASN A 28 -0.14 -32.47 5.67
CA ASN A 28 0.94 -33.04 4.86
C ASN A 28 2.30 -32.81 5.52
N SER A 29 3.32 -33.58 5.09
CA SER A 29 4.67 -33.51 5.66
C SER A 29 5.40 -32.18 5.36
N ASP A 30 4.95 -31.47 4.33
CA ASP A 30 5.62 -30.26 3.87
C ASP A 30 5.08 -29.00 4.59
N ASP A 31 3.92 -29.12 5.25
CA ASP A 31 3.34 -28.08 6.07
C ASP A 31 3.08 -28.57 7.51
N TYR A 32 4.12 -28.47 8.34
CA TYR A 32 4.05 -28.85 9.75
C TYR A 32 3.19 -27.87 10.58
N ILE A 33 2.88 -26.67 10.07
CA ILE A 33 2.14 -25.63 10.81
C ILE A 33 0.71 -26.11 11.10
N ASN A 34 0.04 -26.73 10.12
CA ASN A 34 -1.28 -27.31 10.33
C ASN A 34 -1.29 -28.40 11.39
N THR A 35 -0.25 -29.22 11.40
CA THR A 35 -0.08 -30.27 12.44
C THR A 35 0.13 -29.64 13.82
N LEU A 36 0.97 -28.61 13.94
CA LEU A 36 1.16 -27.87 15.20
C LEU A 36 -0.10 -27.19 15.68
N THR A 37 -0.86 -26.57 14.77
CA THR A 37 -2.16 -25.94 15.08
C THR A 37 -3.16 -26.95 15.61
N PHE A 38 -3.25 -28.13 15.01
CA PHE A 38 -4.09 -29.23 15.45
C PHE A 38 -3.70 -29.73 16.85
N LEU A 39 -2.41 -29.93 17.10
CA LEU A 39 -1.89 -30.30 18.42
C LEU A 39 -2.17 -29.19 19.47
N GLY A 40 -2.00 -27.93 19.08
CA GLY A 40 -2.34 -26.78 19.91
C GLY A 40 -3.82 -26.75 20.29
N ALA A 41 -4.71 -27.01 19.34
CA ALA A 41 -6.16 -27.14 19.60
C ALA A 41 -6.46 -28.29 20.58
N ALA A 42 -5.81 -29.44 20.41
CA ALA A 42 -5.94 -30.57 21.34
C ALA A 42 -5.50 -30.20 22.77
N ALA A 43 -4.36 -29.48 22.88
CA ALA A 43 -3.87 -29.00 24.17
C ALA A 43 -4.86 -28.03 24.84
N ILE A 44 -5.38 -27.04 24.08
CA ILE A 44 -6.39 -26.08 24.58
C ILE A 44 -7.67 -26.80 25.07
N LEU A 45 -8.21 -27.72 24.29
CA LEU A 45 -9.38 -28.49 24.66
C LEU A 45 -9.14 -29.32 25.95
N THR A 46 -7.95 -29.92 26.04
CA THR A 46 -7.57 -30.72 27.22
C THR A 46 -7.45 -29.85 28.47
N ILE A 47 -6.74 -28.74 28.37
CA ILE A 47 -6.56 -27.79 29.48
C ILE A 47 -7.91 -27.21 29.91
N SER A 48 -8.72 -26.74 28.95
CA SER A 48 -10.04 -26.18 29.24
C SER A 48 -10.95 -27.19 29.96
N THR A 49 -10.98 -28.41 29.46
CA THR A 49 -11.78 -29.49 30.11
C THR A 49 -11.29 -29.76 31.54
N PHE A 50 -9.97 -29.87 31.73
CA PHE A 50 -9.39 -30.06 33.05
C PHE A 50 -9.71 -28.89 33.99
N VAL A 51 -9.58 -27.68 33.53
CA VAL A 51 -9.87 -26.47 34.33
C VAL A 51 -11.33 -26.41 34.71
N VAL A 52 -12.26 -26.64 33.78
CA VAL A 52 -13.69 -26.65 34.03
C VAL A 52 -14.04 -27.71 35.07
N LEU A 53 -13.56 -28.95 34.92
CA LEU A 53 -13.80 -30.03 35.84
C LEU A 53 -13.26 -29.75 37.24
N LYS A 54 -12.05 -29.15 37.31
CA LYS A 54 -11.44 -28.74 38.57
C LYS A 54 -12.29 -27.69 39.28
N TYR A 55 -12.72 -26.66 38.59
CA TYR A 55 -13.52 -25.58 39.20
C TYR A 55 -14.92 -26.04 39.56
N ILE A 56 -15.58 -26.88 38.79
CA ILE A 56 -16.86 -27.50 39.19
C ILE A 56 -16.69 -28.28 40.49
N ASN A 57 -15.59 -29.03 40.64
CA ASN A 57 -15.32 -29.75 41.88
C ASN A 57 -15.04 -28.81 43.04
N GLN A 58 -14.26 -27.76 42.79
CA GLN A 58 -13.94 -26.75 43.80
C GLN A 58 -15.19 -26.02 44.24
N MET A 59 -16.06 -25.55 43.33
CA MET A 59 -17.33 -24.91 43.70
C MET A 59 -18.24 -25.76 44.55
N LYS A 60 -18.15 -27.10 44.44
CA LYS A 60 -18.97 -28.03 45.26
C LYS A 60 -18.38 -28.28 46.63
N ASN A 61 -17.07 -28.18 46.80
CA ASN A 61 -16.38 -28.69 48.00
C ASN A 61 -15.54 -27.61 48.71
N ASP A 62 -15.39 -26.44 48.07
CA ASP A 62 -14.55 -25.38 48.63
C ASP A 62 -15.34 -24.56 49.64
N THR A 63 -14.71 -24.35 50.80
CA THR A 63 -15.19 -23.44 51.84
C THR A 63 -14.07 -22.44 52.11
N ALA A 64 -14.41 -21.16 52.17
CA ALA A 64 -13.43 -20.12 52.54
C ALA A 64 -12.86 -20.42 53.93
N SER A 65 -11.60 -20.05 54.16
CA SER A 65 -10.90 -20.21 55.44
C SER A 65 -11.58 -19.48 56.61
N GLY A 66 -12.38 -18.47 56.32
CA GLY A 66 -13.02 -17.61 57.30
C GLY A 66 -12.13 -16.47 57.83
N GLU A 67 -10.84 -16.49 57.51
CA GLU A 67 -9.95 -15.40 57.86
C GLU A 67 -9.89 -14.37 56.73
N LEU A 68 -10.06 -13.07 57.05
CA LEU A 68 -9.89 -11.97 56.13
C LEU A 68 -8.43 -11.50 56.14
N ALA A 69 -7.97 -11.05 55.03
CA ALA A 69 -6.70 -10.29 54.95
C ALA A 69 -6.87 -8.94 55.68
N ASP A 70 -5.77 -8.41 56.14
CA ASP A 70 -5.77 -7.10 56.80
C ASP A 70 -6.00 -5.95 55.80
N GLU A 71 -5.77 -6.21 54.52
CA GLU A 71 -6.00 -5.27 53.40
C GLU A 71 -7.47 -5.27 53.01
N ASN A 72 -7.99 -4.07 52.73
CA ASN A 72 -9.34 -3.83 52.32
C ASN A 72 -9.35 -2.91 51.08
N TRP A 73 -9.87 -3.40 49.99
CA TRP A 73 -9.98 -2.67 48.74
C TRP A 73 -11.41 -2.19 48.51
N ASP A 74 -11.64 -0.89 48.54
CA ASP A 74 -12.96 -0.27 48.34
C ASP A 74 -14.06 -0.82 49.26
N GLY A 75 -13.74 -1.22 50.52
CA GLY A 75 -14.68 -1.80 51.46
C GLY A 75 -14.92 -3.29 51.30
N ILE A 76 -14.23 -3.95 50.38
CA ILE A 76 -14.31 -5.39 50.14
C ILE A 76 -13.11 -6.08 50.78
N GLY A 77 -13.34 -6.94 51.75
CA GLY A 77 -12.31 -7.77 52.37
C GLY A 77 -12.11 -9.07 51.60
N GLU A 78 -10.90 -9.55 51.52
CA GLU A 78 -10.53 -10.80 50.86
C GLU A 78 -10.22 -11.89 51.89
N TYR A 79 -10.60 -13.13 51.59
CA TYR A 79 -10.20 -14.26 52.41
C TYR A 79 -8.76 -14.69 52.14
N LYS A 80 -8.03 -15.04 53.23
CA LYS A 80 -6.70 -15.64 53.16
C LYS A 80 -6.74 -17.06 52.63
N ASN A 81 -6.86 -17.19 51.30
CA ASN A 81 -6.87 -18.49 50.65
C ASN A 81 -5.49 -18.76 50.00
N PRO A 82 -4.99 -20.00 50.07
CA PRO A 82 -3.76 -20.36 49.37
C PRO A 82 -3.97 -20.25 47.85
N VAL A 83 -2.90 -19.82 47.15
CA VAL A 83 -2.94 -19.78 45.69
C VAL A 83 -3.24 -21.18 45.15
N PRO A 84 -4.26 -21.36 44.29
CA PRO A 84 -4.55 -22.64 43.70
C PRO A 84 -3.33 -23.20 42.97
N THR A 85 -2.92 -24.42 43.26
CA THR A 85 -1.73 -25.07 42.72
C THR A 85 -1.65 -25.02 41.19
N GLY A 86 -2.81 -25.17 40.52
CA GLY A 86 -2.88 -25.07 39.05
C GLY A 86 -2.47 -23.70 38.53
N TRP A 87 -2.84 -22.61 39.21
CA TRP A 87 -2.41 -21.25 38.84
C TRP A 87 -0.91 -21.07 39.04
N ALA A 88 -0.37 -21.56 40.17
CA ALA A 88 1.06 -21.49 40.42
C ALA A 88 1.88 -22.24 39.33
N ILE A 89 1.44 -23.44 38.92
CA ILE A 89 2.10 -24.22 37.87
C ILE A 89 2.04 -23.49 36.53
N ILE A 90 0.88 -22.97 36.13
CA ILE A 90 0.70 -22.26 34.87
C ILE A 90 1.57 -20.99 34.86
N TYR A 91 1.59 -20.27 35.98
CA TYR A 91 2.37 -19.02 36.07
C TYR A 91 3.88 -19.28 35.95
N VAL A 92 4.39 -20.28 36.68
CA VAL A 92 5.80 -20.68 36.60
C VAL A 92 6.10 -21.22 35.18
N GLY A 93 5.23 -22.02 34.61
CA GLY A 93 5.38 -22.53 33.25
C GLY A 93 5.41 -21.42 32.20
N ALA A 94 4.55 -20.42 32.36
CA ALA A 94 4.54 -19.25 31.48
C ALA A 94 5.84 -18.43 31.56
N ILE A 95 6.38 -18.26 32.77
CA ILE A 95 7.69 -17.57 32.98
C ILE A 95 8.82 -18.35 32.29
N ILE A 96 8.87 -19.67 32.48
CA ILE A 96 9.88 -20.52 31.84
C ILE A 96 9.74 -20.46 30.33
N TRP A 97 8.50 -20.57 29.81
CA TRP A 97 8.23 -20.48 28.38
C TRP A 97 8.60 -19.11 27.83
N MET A 98 8.27 -18.02 28.53
CA MET A 98 8.62 -16.65 28.14
C MET A 98 10.14 -16.49 28.05
N PHE A 99 10.89 -16.99 29.03
CA PHE A 99 12.35 -16.95 29.00
C PHE A 99 12.92 -17.73 27.81
N TRP A 100 12.45 -18.96 27.57
CA TRP A 100 12.83 -19.73 26.40
C TRP A 100 12.47 -19.02 25.09
N TYR A 101 11.27 -18.47 25.01
CA TYR A 101 10.79 -17.77 23.82
C TYR A 101 11.67 -16.55 23.46
N PHE A 102 12.02 -15.73 24.45
CA PHE A 102 12.83 -14.54 24.19
C PHE A 102 14.32 -14.83 23.98
N THR A 103 14.85 -15.95 24.48
CA THR A 103 16.26 -16.27 24.34
C THR A 103 16.55 -17.18 23.15
N MET A 104 15.69 -18.14 22.86
CA MET A 104 15.93 -19.19 21.86
C MET A 104 14.86 -19.24 20.77
N GLY A 105 13.61 -18.90 21.10
CA GLY A 105 12.49 -19.09 20.18
C GLY A 105 12.22 -17.93 19.25
N TYR A 106 12.55 -16.72 19.59
CA TYR A 106 12.17 -15.54 18.80
C TYR A 106 13.37 -14.79 18.31
N PRO A 107 14.25 -14.12 18.72
CA PRO A 107 15.00 -13.09 17.96
C PRO A 107 16.22 -13.61 17.20
N ILE A 108 16.76 -14.76 17.47
CA ILE A 108 18.07 -15.18 16.88
C ILE A 108 17.87 -15.95 15.58
N ASN A 109 16.85 -16.81 15.52
CA ASN A 109 16.49 -17.58 14.33
C ASN A 109 14.96 -17.59 14.14
N GLY A 110 14.30 -16.62 14.77
CA GLY A 110 12.85 -16.65 14.83
C GLY A 110 12.21 -16.18 13.55
N PHE A 111 11.04 -16.70 13.33
CA PHE A 111 10.10 -16.20 12.34
C PHE A 111 9.86 -14.70 12.54
N SER A 112 10.20 -13.92 11.54
CA SER A 112 9.91 -12.49 11.50
C SER A 112 8.90 -12.24 10.40
N GLN A 113 7.76 -11.60 10.72
CA GLN A 113 6.79 -11.18 9.70
C GLN A 113 7.43 -10.31 8.62
N ILE A 114 8.37 -9.46 8.98
CA ILE A 114 9.13 -8.64 8.03
C ILE A 114 10.03 -9.52 7.19
N GLY A 115 10.70 -10.50 7.79
CA GLY A 115 11.55 -11.47 7.09
C GLY A 115 10.75 -12.31 6.10
N GLN A 116 9.61 -12.84 6.52
CA GLN A 116 8.70 -13.60 5.66
C GLN A 116 8.20 -12.74 4.49
N TRP A 117 7.75 -11.52 4.76
CA TRP A 117 7.31 -10.61 3.72
C TRP A 117 8.40 -10.30 2.70
N ASN A 118 9.65 -10.13 3.16
CA ASN A 118 10.78 -9.91 2.26
C ASN A 118 11.06 -11.15 1.40
N GLU A 119 11.00 -12.34 1.97
CA GLU A 119 11.20 -13.60 1.26
C GLU A 119 10.10 -13.84 0.23
N GLU A 120 8.83 -13.75 0.62
CA GLU A 120 7.68 -13.86 -0.27
C GLU A 120 7.72 -12.80 -1.40
N THR A 121 8.12 -11.57 -1.07
CA THR A 121 8.27 -10.50 -2.06
C THR A 121 9.39 -10.80 -3.05
N ASN A 122 10.51 -11.33 -2.58
CA ASN A 122 11.63 -11.71 -3.44
C ASN A 122 11.25 -12.89 -4.36
N GLU A 123 10.57 -13.89 -3.82
CA GLU A 123 10.06 -15.03 -4.61
C GLU A 123 9.06 -14.58 -5.66
N TYR A 124 8.10 -13.73 -5.26
CA TYR A 124 7.12 -13.15 -6.18
C TYR A 124 7.80 -12.33 -7.28
N ASN A 125 8.74 -11.47 -6.93
CA ASN A 125 9.48 -10.67 -7.90
C ASN A 125 10.33 -11.56 -8.83
N ALA A 126 10.96 -12.61 -8.32
CA ALA A 126 11.72 -13.55 -9.14
C ALA A 126 10.80 -14.29 -10.13
N LYS A 127 9.63 -14.75 -9.68
CA LYS A 127 8.63 -15.45 -10.51
C LYS A 127 8.10 -14.59 -11.66
N PHE A 128 7.93 -13.30 -11.42
CA PHE A 128 7.38 -12.38 -12.41
C PHE A 128 8.43 -11.49 -13.09
N LYS A 129 9.73 -11.68 -12.78
CA LYS A 129 10.82 -10.85 -13.30
C LYS A 129 10.81 -10.72 -14.82
N GLU A 130 10.63 -11.82 -15.53
CA GLU A 130 10.58 -11.84 -16.99
C GLU A 130 9.39 -11.03 -17.52
N LYS A 131 8.22 -11.21 -16.93
CA LYS A 131 7.01 -10.46 -17.27
C LYS A 131 7.15 -8.96 -17.06
N TRP A 132 7.87 -8.54 -16.01
CA TRP A 132 8.07 -7.13 -15.69
C TRP A 132 9.25 -6.50 -16.43
N THR A 133 10.20 -7.29 -16.93
CA THR A 133 11.38 -6.77 -17.64
C THR A 133 11.02 -6.24 -19.02
N ASN A 134 10.13 -6.94 -19.75
CA ASN A 134 9.67 -6.56 -21.07
C ASN A 134 8.13 -6.62 -21.16
N PRO A 135 7.42 -5.78 -20.41
CA PRO A 135 5.96 -5.80 -20.42
C PRO A 135 5.42 -5.28 -21.74
N ASN A 136 4.36 -5.91 -22.24
CA ASN A 136 3.60 -5.37 -23.37
C ASN A 136 2.80 -4.13 -22.95
N GLU A 137 2.27 -3.36 -23.93
CA GLU A 137 1.55 -2.09 -23.69
C GLU A 137 0.35 -2.27 -22.73
N GLN A 138 -0.40 -3.34 -22.86
CA GLN A 138 -1.53 -3.63 -21.97
C GLN A 138 -1.07 -3.86 -20.51
N THR A 139 0.04 -4.57 -20.33
CA THR A 139 0.63 -4.80 -19.01
C THR A 139 1.19 -3.51 -18.42
N LEU A 140 1.87 -2.68 -19.25
CA LEU A 140 2.35 -1.36 -18.85
C LEU A 140 1.19 -0.47 -18.39
N ASN A 141 0.12 -0.40 -19.16
CA ASN A 141 -1.05 0.40 -18.82
C ASN A 141 -1.69 -0.04 -17.48
N ALA A 142 -1.90 -1.33 -17.28
CA ALA A 142 -2.45 -1.87 -16.03
C ALA A 142 -1.53 -1.63 -14.83
N MET A 143 -0.21 -1.76 -15.02
CA MET A 143 0.79 -1.43 -14.01
C MET A 143 0.74 0.07 -13.70
N GLY A 144 0.73 0.91 -14.73
CA GLY A 144 0.65 2.37 -14.60
C GLY A 144 -0.60 2.81 -13.83
N GLN A 145 -1.76 2.22 -14.13
CA GLN A 145 -2.98 2.46 -13.38
C GLN A 145 -2.82 2.12 -11.89
N SER A 146 -2.25 0.97 -11.59
CA SER A 146 -2.04 0.56 -10.20
C SER A 146 -1.11 1.52 -9.44
N ILE A 147 -0.01 1.95 -10.07
CA ILE A 147 0.92 2.92 -9.49
C ILE A 147 0.24 4.28 -9.33
N PHE A 148 -0.53 4.71 -10.34
CA PHE A 148 -1.26 5.98 -10.31
C PHE A 148 -2.23 6.05 -9.13
N LEU A 149 -3.03 5.01 -8.92
CA LEU A 149 -4.01 4.95 -7.83
C LEU A 149 -3.36 5.08 -6.44
N VAL A 150 -2.15 4.55 -6.26
CA VAL A 150 -1.45 4.59 -4.97
C VAL A 150 -0.64 5.89 -4.79
N GLN A 151 0.07 6.34 -5.83
CA GLN A 151 1.05 7.42 -5.70
C GLN A 151 0.52 8.78 -6.18
N CYS A 152 -0.36 8.81 -7.17
CA CYS A 152 -0.76 10.01 -7.88
C CYS A 152 -2.19 10.46 -7.57
N ALA A 153 -3.11 9.50 -7.40
CA ALA A 153 -4.52 9.76 -7.13
C ALA A 153 -4.80 10.61 -5.87
N PRO A 154 -4.01 10.57 -4.79
CA PRO A 154 -4.21 11.46 -3.65
C PRO A 154 -4.21 12.95 -3.99
N CYS A 155 -3.53 13.33 -5.10
CA CYS A 155 -3.50 14.70 -5.60
C CYS A 155 -4.31 14.87 -6.90
N HIS A 156 -4.22 13.90 -7.82
CA HIS A 156 -4.84 13.99 -9.15
C HIS A 156 -6.26 13.41 -9.24
N GLY A 157 -6.79 12.82 -8.15
CA GLY A 157 -8.08 12.12 -8.16
C GLY A 157 -7.96 10.71 -8.75
N VAL A 158 -8.90 9.82 -8.39
CA VAL A 158 -8.91 8.42 -8.85
C VAL A 158 -9.15 8.30 -10.35
N ASP A 159 -9.89 9.23 -10.92
CA ASP A 159 -10.21 9.31 -12.35
C ASP A 159 -9.26 10.25 -13.11
N ALA A 160 -8.22 10.72 -12.43
CA ALA A 160 -7.22 11.64 -12.96
C ALA A 160 -7.76 13.02 -13.43
N GLU A 161 -8.99 13.37 -13.07
CA GLU A 161 -9.63 14.65 -13.41
C GLU A 161 -9.10 15.85 -12.61
N GLY A 162 -8.10 15.60 -11.76
CA GLY A 162 -7.55 16.59 -10.88
C GLY A 162 -8.41 16.82 -9.63
N ILE A 163 -7.86 17.60 -8.70
CA ILE A 163 -8.59 18.10 -7.55
C ILE A 163 -8.47 19.62 -7.59
N ALA A 164 -9.61 20.31 -7.64
CA ALA A 164 -9.67 21.76 -7.77
C ALA A 164 -8.70 22.47 -6.81
N GLY A 165 -7.81 23.29 -7.36
CA GLY A 165 -6.80 24.05 -6.61
C GLY A 165 -5.61 23.24 -6.08
N LYS A 166 -5.53 21.91 -6.33
CA LYS A 166 -4.41 21.05 -5.87
C LYS A 166 -3.57 20.51 -7.00
N ALA A 167 -4.19 19.93 -8.02
CA ALA A 167 -3.48 19.27 -9.10
C ALA A 167 -4.23 19.33 -10.43
N GLN A 168 -3.47 19.23 -11.50
CA GLN A 168 -3.95 19.28 -12.88
C GLN A 168 -4.84 18.08 -13.19
N ASP A 169 -5.89 18.35 -13.99
CA ASP A 169 -6.67 17.36 -14.72
C ASP A 169 -5.76 16.73 -15.80
N LEU A 170 -5.46 15.43 -15.66
CA LEU A 170 -4.59 14.70 -16.57
C LEU A 170 -5.35 14.05 -17.73
N THR A 171 -6.69 14.12 -17.73
CA THR A 171 -7.52 13.72 -18.88
C THR A 171 -7.43 14.73 -20.02
N LYS A 172 -6.91 15.91 -19.71
CA LYS A 172 -6.60 16.99 -20.67
C LYS A 172 -5.12 17.32 -20.62
N ARG A 173 -4.55 17.63 -21.78
CA ARG A 173 -3.12 17.90 -21.83
C ARG A 173 -2.74 19.18 -21.08
N ILE A 174 -3.50 20.25 -21.27
CA ILE A 174 -3.25 21.56 -20.64
C ILE A 174 -4.52 22.41 -20.70
N SER A 175 -4.78 23.24 -19.69
CA SER A 175 -5.89 24.19 -19.70
C SER A 175 -5.46 25.54 -20.32
N LYS A 176 -6.46 26.30 -20.72
CA LYS A 176 -6.24 27.66 -21.26
C LYS A 176 -5.48 28.55 -20.28
N GLU A 177 -5.88 28.53 -19.02
CA GLU A 177 -5.29 29.34 -17.93
C GLU A 177 -3.82 28.94 -17.70
N GLN A 178 -3.51 27.64 -17.83
CA GLN A 178 -2.13 27.16 -17.70
C GLN A 178 -1.26 27.63 -18.90
N VAL A 179 -1.81 27.62 -20.10
CA VAL A 179 -1.09 28.13 -21.29
C VAL A 179 -0.83 29.63 -21.14
N GLU A 180 -1.86 30.43 -20.77
CA GLU A 180 -1.69 31.86 -20.51
C GLU A 180 -0.65 32.14 -19.44
N TYR A 181 -0.68 31.37 -18.34
CA TYR A 181 0.31 31.49 -17.26
C TYR A 181 1.73 31.23 -17.74
N VAL A 182 1.95 30.16 -18.52
CA VAL A 182 3.28 29.79 -19.02
C VAL A 182 3.79 30.79 -20.05
N ILE A 183 2.96 31.33 -20.95
CA ILE A 183 3.34 32.36 -21.88
C ILE A 183 3.82 33.61 -21.13
N ARG A 184 3.13 34.03 -20.07
CA ARG A 184 3.48 35.22 -19.30
C ARG A 184 4.68 35.04 -18.38
N ASN A 185 4.83 33.88 -17.76
CA ASN A 185 5.82 33.64 -16.70
C ASN A 185 7.02 32.79 -17.14
N GLY A 186 6.93 32.16 -18.31
CA GLY A 186 7.90 31.16 -18.74
C GLY A 186 7.81 29.83 -18.01
N ALA A 187 8.67 28.89 -18.38
CA ALA A 187 8.81 27.59 -17.73
C ALA A 187 10.25 27.07 -17.90
N ASN A 188 10.98 26.90 -16.82
CA ASN A 188 12.40 26.53 -16.81
C ASN A 188 12.76 25.46 -15.76
N HIS A 189 11.83 24.60 -15.39
CA HIS A 189 12.05 23.59 -14.34
C HIS A 189 12.22 22.17 -14.88
N LEU A 190 12.14 21.95 -16.18
CA LEU A 190 12.44 20.68 -16.83
C LEU A 190 13.76 20.78 -17.62
N THR A 191 14.77 21.36 -17.02
CA THR A 191 16.03 21.76 -17.70
C THR A 191 16.91 20.59 -18.12
N GLU A 192 16.75 19.41 -17.50
CA GLU A 192 17.45 18.20 -17.96
C GLU A 192 16.90 17.70 -19.30
N ALA A 193 15.58 17.78 -19.48
CA ALA A 193 14.92 17.37 -20.72
C ALA A 193 14.88 18.49 -21.77
N TYR A 194 14.73 19.74 -21.31
CA TYR A 194 14.58 20.93 -22.15
C TYR A 194 15.51 22.05 -21.64
N PRO A 195 16.83 22.02 -21.95
CA PRO A 195 17.82 22.90 -21.34
C PRO A 195 17.58 24.40 -21.56
N GLY A 196 16.93 24.76 -22.66
CA GLY A 196 16.64 26.17 -23.00
C GLY A 196 15.51 26.77 -22.13
N GLY A 197 14.68 25.94 -21.55
CA GLY A 197 13.45 26.39 -20.92
C GLY A 197 12.53 27.15 -21.87
N MET A 198 11.42 27.69 -21.36
CA MET A 198 10.52 28.59 -22.08
C MET A 198 10.68 30.00 -21.50
N PRO A 199 11.16 30.98 -22.27
CA PRO A 199 11.22 32.37 -21.81
C PRO A 199 9.83 32.94 -21.53
N PRO A 200 9.71 33.89 -20.59
CA PRO A 200 8.45 34.59 -20.36
C PRO A 200 8.16 35.59 -21.50
N MET A 201 6.90 35.94 -21.62
CA MET A 201 6.43 37.00 -22.53
C MET A 201 6.82 36.79 -23.99
N MET A 202 6.75 35.56 -24.49
CA MET A 202 6.96 35.25 -25.91
C MET A 202 5.92 35.90 -26.83
N LEU A 203 4.79 36.29 -26.31
CA LEU A 203 3.76 37.13 -26.90
C LEU A 203 3.50 38.33 -25.97
N SER A 204 3.39 39.52 -26.54
CA SER A 204 3.17 40.77 -25.79
C SER A 204 1.70 41.21 -25.73
N GLU A 205 0.96 40.91 -26.78
CA GLU A 205 -0.43 41.34 -26.90
C GLU A 205 -1.38 40.37 -26.20
N ASP A 206 -2.24 40.88 -25.32
CA ASP A 206 -3.21 40.09 -24.57
C ASP A 206 -4.20 39.34 -25.47
N ALA A 207 -4.53 39.90 -26.62
CA ALA A 207 -5.43 39.26 -27.59
C ALA A 207 -4.77 37.99 -28.15
N ASP A 208 -3.52 38.06 -28.57
CA ASP A 208 -2.75 36.94 -29.11
C ASP A 208 -2.53 35.84 -28.07
N ILE A 209 -2.23 36.23 -26.82
CA ILE A 209 -2.08 35.28 -25.71
C ILE A 209 -3.37 34.47 -25.50
N LYS A 210 -4.53 35.13 -25.47
CA LYS A 210 -5.83 34.49 -25.26
C LYS A 210 -6.21 33.58 -26.42
N GLU A 211 -5.94 34.01 -27.66
CA GLU A 211 -6.23 33.25 -28.88
C GLU A 211 -5.38 31.98 -28.97
N VAL A 212 -4.07 32.12 -28.83
CA VAL A 212 -3.11 31.00 -28.83
C VAL A 212 -3.43 30.03 -27.68
N SER A 213 -3.73 30.55 -26.49
CA SER A 213 -4.05 29.70 -25.35
C SER A 213 -5.34 28.91 -25.56
N ALA A 214 -6.35 29.50 -26.17
CA ALA A 214 -7.59 28.79 -26.53
C ALA A 214 -7.34 27.71 -27.58
N TYR A 215 -6.55 28.00 -28.61
CA TYR A 215 -6.19 27.06 -29.67
C TYR A 215 -5.44 25.83 -29.12
N VAL A 216 -4.40 26.09 -28.32
CA VAL A 216 -3.59 25.01 -27.67
C VAL A 216 -4.46 24.17 -26.72
N ALA A 217 -5.25 24.82 -25.86
CA ALA A 217 -6.12 24.11 -24.92
C ALA A 217 -7.23 23.30 -25.61
N ASN A 218 -7.65 23.70 -26.81
CA ASN A 218 -8.60 22.95 -27.62
C ASN A 218 -7.94 21.77 -28.40
N GLY A 219 -6.69 21.44 -28.10
CA GLY A 219 -5.97 20.34 -28.72
C GLY A 219 -5.61 20.61 -30.19
N PHE A 220 -5.37 21.86 -30.55
CA PHE A 220 -4.98 22.28 -31.91
C PHE A 220 -6.10 22.08 -32.94
N LYS A 221 -7.35 22.19 -32.50
CA LYS A 221 -8.51 22.09 -33.37
C LYS A 221 -8.99 23.49 -33.80
N GLY A 222 -9.28 23.65 -35.09
CA GLY A 222 -9.75 24.91 -35.66
C GLY A 222 -8.68 25.62 -36.47
N GLU A 223 -8.93 26.91 -36.77
CA GLU A 223 -7.95 27.77 -37.50
C GLU A 223 -6.78 28.11 -36.57
N GLN A 224 -5.57 27.94 -37.10
CA GLN A 224 -4.34 28.24 -36.35
C GLN A 224 -4.13 29.77 -36.27
N PRO A 225 -4.02 30.33 -35.05
CA PRO A 225 -3.70 31.76 -34.90
C PRO A 225 -2.35 32.11 -35.50
N ALA A 226 -2.27 33.24 -36.19
CA ALA A 226 -1.00 33.71 -36.77
C ALA A 226 0.12 33.88 -35.72
N ALA A 227 -0.23 34.28 -34.51
CA ALA A 227 0.68 34.44 -33.38
C ALA A 227 1.31 33.09 -32.92
N TYR A 228 0.72 31.94 -33.25
CA TYR A 228 1.26 30.61 -32.90
C TYR A 228 2.57 30.33 -33.63
N ALA A 229 2.87 31.00 -34.74
CA ALA A 229 4.15 30.84 -35.44
C ALA A 229 5.40 31.06 -34.55
N THR A 230 5.27 31.92 -33.54
CA THR A 230 6.35 32.13 -32.55
C THR A 230 6.55 30.88 -31.67
N CYS A 231 5.50 30.13 -31.37
CA CYS A 231 5.53 28.95 -30.54
C CYS A 231 5.97 27.71 -31.31
N ALA A 232 5.64 27.65 -32.62
CA ALA A 232 5.96 26.54 -33.51
C ALA A 232 7.46 26.27 -33.60
N ALA A 233 8.30 27.30 -33.47
CA ALA A 233 9.76 27.18 -33.49
C ALA A 233 10.33 26.20 -32.44
N CYS A 234 9.64 26.03 -31.33
CA CYS A 234 10.04 25.11 -30.26
C CYS A 234 9.05 23.94 -30.07
N HIS A 235 7.76 24.18 -30.31
CA HIS A 235 6.72 23.17 -30.03
C HIS A 235 6.21 22.43 -31.26
N GLY A 236 6.72 22.77 -32.46
CA GLY A 236 6.24 22.22 -33.73
C GLY A 236 4.95 22.88 -34.22
N ASP A 237 4.62 22.68 -35.51
CA ASP A 237 3.45 23.33 -36.14
C ASP A 237 2.11 22.86 -35.52
N ASN A 238 2.08 21.65 -35.03
CA ASN A 238 0.86 21.05 -34.41
C ASN A 238 1.03 20.77 -32.93
N GLY A 239 2.03 21.36 -32.26
CA GLY A 239 2.29 21.21 -30.85
C GLY A 239 2.89 19.85 -30.42
N GLU A 240 3.45 19.10 -31.38
CA GLU A 240 4.06 17.78 -31.17
C GLU A 240 5.37 17.83 -30.38
N GLY A 241 5.95 18.99 -30.20
CA GLY A 241 7.21 19.19 -29.50
C GLY A 241 8.43 18.88 -30.35
N MET A 242 9.59 19.28 -29.83
CA MET A 242 10.91 18.96 -30.43
C MET A 242 11.84 18.45 -29.33
N PRO A 243 12.52 17.31 -29.52
CA PRO A 243 13.42 16.75 -28.50
C PRO A 243 14.46 17.79 -28.06
N MET A 244 14.65 17.90 -26.73
CA MET A 244 15.59 18.85 -26.08
C MET A 244 15.32 20.35 -26.32
N VAL A 245 14.31 20.71 -27.10
CA VAL A 245 13.96 22.10 -27.40
C VAL A 245 12.66 22.52 -26.70
N GLY A 246 11.57 21.80 -26.97
CA GLY A 246 10.30 22.11 -26.35
C GLY A 246 9.42 20.88 -26.24
N PRO A 247 8.64 20.76 -25.11
CA PRO A 247 7.80 19.62 -24.88
C PRO A 247 6.60 19.55 -25.84
N ASN A 248 6.08 18.35 -26.03
CA ASN A 248 4.81 18.13 -26.68
C ASN A 248 3.70 18.80 -25.83
N ILE A 249 2.98 19.76 -26.45
CA ILE A 249 1.89 20.50 -25.81
C ILE A 249 0.50 20.08 -26.30
N LYS A 250 0.45 19.16 -27.26
CA LYS A 250 -0.78 18.57 -27.81
C LYS A 250 -1.25 17.34 -27.06
N SER A 251 -0.30 16.46 -26.70
CA SER A 251 -0.58 15.21 -25.99
C SER A 251 0.51 14.93 -24.95
N TYR A 252 0.24 13.96 -24.08
CA TYR A 252 1.29 13.41 -23.21
C TYR A 252 2.12 12.42 -24.02
N ASP A 253 3.44 12.54 -23.94
CA ASP A 253 4.40 11.56 -24.44
C ASP A 253 5.31 11.06 -23.32
N ASP A 254 6.04 9.97 -23.59
CA ASP A 254 6.88 9.32 -22.59
C ASP A 254 7.98 10.25 -22.09
N SER A 255 8.56 11.08 -22.98
CA SER A 255 9.66 11.98 -22.63
C SER A 255 9.21 13.06 -21.65
N LEU A 256 8.06 13.66 -21.90
CA LEU A 256 7.48 14.67 -21.01
C LEU A 256 7.08 14.07 -19.66
N VAL A 257 6.36 12.93 -19.68
CA VAL A 257 5.90 12.30 -18.43
C VAL A 257 7.12 11.90 -17.58
N THR A 258 8.13 11.27 -18.18
CA THR A 258 9.36 10.90 -17.48
C THR A 258 10.11 12.12 -16.93
N ALA A 259 10.22 13.21 -17.72
CA ALA A 259 10.86 14.44 -17.26
C ALA A 259 10.12 15.04 -16.03
N VAL A 260 8.79 15.09 -16.08
CA VAL A 260 7.97 15.58 -14.95
C VAL A 260 8.10 14.68 -13.73
N LEU A 261 8.13 13.36 -13.90
CA LEU A 261 8.32 12.43 -12.79
C LEU A 261 9.71 12.59 -12.14
N LYS A 262 10.75 12.76 -12.94
CA LYS A 262 12.13 12.91 -12.43
C LYS A 262 12.38 14.26 -11.77
N GLN A 263 11.94 15.35 -12.38
CA GLN A 263 12.29 16.71 -11.93
C GLN A 263 11.20 17.39 -11.11
N GLY A 264 9.98 16.83 -11.13
CA GLY A 264 8.80 17.54 -10.63
C GLY A 264 8.35 18.63 -11.58
N LYS A 265 7.28 19.34 -11.22
CA LYS A 265 6.77 20.47 -12.03
C LYS A 265 6.18 21.57 -11.16
N LYS A 266 6.62 22.79 -11.37
CA LYS A 266 6.04 23.98 -10.76
C LYS A 266 5.20 24.73 -11.81
N GLY A 267 4.03 25.21 -11.44
CA GLY A 267 3.11 25.92 -12.32
C GLY A 267 2.01 26.65 -11.61
N LEU A 268 0.99 27.05 -12.35
CA LEU A 268 -0.15 27.83 -11.85
C LEU A 268 -0.85 27.19 -10.64
N LEU A 269 -1.01 25.85 -10.64
CA LEU A 269 -1.73 25.13 -9.60
C LEU A 269 -0.86 24.77 -8.37
N GLY A 270 0.45 25.01 -8.44
CA GLY A 270 1.37 24.68 -7.36
C GLY A 270 2.59 23.89 -7.81
N HIS A 271 3.03 22.96 -6.96
CA HIS A 271 4.26 22.22 -7.18
C HIS A 271 4.02 20.71 -7.07
N MET A 272 4.21 19.96 -8.16
CA MET A 272 4.30 18.51 -8.18
C MET A 272 5.71 18.10 -7.74
N PRO A 273 5.89 17.29 -6.70
CA PRO A 273 7.22 16.87 -6.26
C PRO A 273 7.87 15.93 -7.28
N SER A 274 9.20 15.83 -7.21
CA SER A 274 9.96 14.82 -7.93
C SER A 274 9.69 13.42 -7.35
N PHE A 275 9.61 12.43 -8.22
CA PHE A 275 9.56 11.01 -7.92
C PHE A 275 10.87 10.29 -8.26
N ASN A 276 11.94 11.05 -8.51
CA ASN A 276 13.27 10.49 -8.72
C ASN A 276 13.64 9.57 -7.55
N GLU A 277 14.27 8.43 -7.84
CA GLU A 277 14.62 7.37 -6.88
C GLU A 277 13.42 6.66 -6.19
N ARG A 278 12.19 7.09 -6.45
CA ARG A 278 10.96 6.44 -5.93
C ARG A 278 10.33 5.49 -6.93
N LEU A 279 10.61 5.68 -8.21
CA LEU A 279 10.12 4.87 -9.32
C LEU A 279 11.31 4.34 -10.12
N ASN A 280 11.25 3.12 -10.58
CA ASN A 280 12.18 2.58 -11.55
C ASN A 280 11.72 2.89 -12.99
N GLU A 281 12.62 2.70 -13.97
CA GLU A 281 12.34 3.01 -15.39
C GLU A 281 11.09 2.29 -15.94
N THR A 282 10.83 1.05 -15.52
CA THR A 282 9.65 0.32 -15.96
C THR A 282 8.37 0.93 -15.38
N GLN A 283 8.42 1.39 -14.15
CA GLN A 283 7.31 2.08 -13.50
C GLN A 283 7.04 3.47 -14.10
N GLU A 284 8.09 4.20 -14.47
CA GLU A 284 7.96 5.47 -15.20
C GLU A 284 7.29 5.27 -16.57
N LYS A 285 7.74 4.25 -17.33
CA LYS A 285 7.12 3.88 -18.62
C LYS A 285 5.68 3.44 -18.46
N ALA A 286 5.38 2.69 -17.41
CA ALA A 286 4.03 2.25 -17.10
C ALA A 286 3.10 3.43 -16.80
N LEU A 287 3.56 4.38 -15.98
CA LEU A 287 2.81 5.62 -15.72
C LEU A 287 2.61 6.46 -16.99
N ALA A 288 3.62 6.56 -17.84
CA ALA A 288 3.49 7.26 -19.11
C ALA A 288 2.46 6.61 -20.03
N SER A 289 2.48 5.28 -20.15
CA SER A 289 1.44 4.52 -20.88
C SER A 289 0.04 4.79 -20.35
N TYR A 290 -0.15 4.72 -19.04
CA TYR A 290 -1.46 4.99 -18.42
C TYR A 290 -1.92 6.43 -18.63
N ILE A 291 -1.05 7.43 -18.41
CA ILE A 291 -1.41 8.85 -18.59
C ILE A 291 -1.77 9.15 -20.04
N ARG A 292 -1.07 8.58 -21.03
CA ARG A 292 -1.45 8.71 -22.45
C ARG A 292 -2.87 8.18 -22.69
N SER A 293 -3.18 7.02 -22.13
CA SER A 293 -4.50 6.40 -22.33
C SER A 293 -5.66 7.21 -21.73
N LEU A 294 -5.40 8.15 -20.83
CA LEU A 294 -6.41 9.04 -20.26
C LEU A 294 -6.86 10.11 -21.25
N GLY A 295 -5.92 10.61 -22.09
CA GLY A 295 -6.20 11.65 -23.07
C GLY A 295 -6.87 11.17 -24.38
N ASP A 296 -6.95 9.87 -24.59
CA ASP A 296 -7.54 9.25 -25.78
C ASP A 296 -9.04 8.93 -25.62
N LYS A 297 -9.68 9.42 -24.55
CA LYS A 297 -11.10 9.18 -24.24
C LYS A 297 -12.02 10.30 -24.72
#